data_a529f0568948d257f55a6e62fa78b027
#
_entry.id   a529f0568948d257f55a6e62fa78b027
#
_cell.length_a   1.000
_cell.length_b   1.000
_cell.length_c   1.000
_cell.angle_alpha   90.00
_cell.angle_beta   90.00
_cell.angle_gamma   90.00
#
_symmetry.space_group_name_H-M   'P 1'
#
loop_
_entity.id
_entity.type
_entity.pdbx_description
1 polymer ?
#
loop_
_entity_poly.entity_id
_entity_poly.type
_entity_poly.pdbx_seq_one_letter_code
_entity_poly.pdbx_strand_id
1 'polypeptide(L)' 'QYCETLYHYLTCCHSLKKTSDALYTHRNTVLYHIRRLQEDFAIPLEEPSQHADLLLGVSLILFEIKGPDFFLRAPKNEA' A
#
# COMPACT_ATOMS: atom_id res chain seq x y z
N GLN A 1 7.91 -4.88 2.36
CA GLN A 1 7.46 -5.04 0.97
C GLN A 1 5.95 -5.16 0.87
N TYR A 2 5.35 -6.04 1.64
CA TYR A 2 3.88 -6.08 1.70
C TYR A 2 3.32 -4.80 2.30
N CYS A 3 4.02 -4.22 3.26
CA CYS A 3 3.57 -2.97 3.88
C CYS A 3 3.58 -1.83 2.87
N GLU A 4 4.60 -1.76 2.03
CA GLU A 4 4.63 -0.73 0.99
C GLU A 4 3.50 -0.92 -0.01
N THR A 5 3.25 -2.17 -0.40
CA THR A 5 2.16 -2.46 -1.31
C THR A 5 0.83 -2.05 -0.71
N LEU A 6 0.60 -2.40 0.54
CA LEU A 6 -0.64 -2.04 1.22
C LEU A 6 -0.80 -0.53 1.32
N TYR A 7 0.26 0.16 1.71
CA TYR A 7 0.22 1.61 1.84
C TYR A 7 -0.17 2.27 0.52
N HIS A 8 0.51 1.89 -0.56
CA HIS A 8 0.22 2.49 -1.86
C HIS A 8 -1.14 2.09 -2.40
N TYR A 9 -1.56 0.86 -2.13
CA TYR A 9 -2.89 0.42 -2.54
C TYR A 9 -3.97 1.25 -1.86
N LEU A 10 -3.81 1.51 -0.57
CA LEU A 10 -4.79 2.31 0.17
C LEU A 10 -4.77 3.77 -0.27
N THR A 11 -3.58 4.34 -0.47
CA THR A 11 -3.49 5.75 -0.86
C THR A 11 -3.81 5.99 -2.33
N CYS A 12 -3.77 4.94 -3.14
CA CYS A 12 -4.13 5.02 -4.57
C CYS A 12 -5.57 4.60 -4.81
N CYS A 13 -6.40 4.61 -3.78
CA CYS A 13 -7.82 4.30 -3.88
C CYS A 13 -8.08 2.92 -4.48
N HIS A 14 -7.28 1.95 -4.07
CA HIS A 14 -7.42 0.54 -4.49
C HIS A 14 -7.21 0.33 -5.99
N SER A 15 -6.45 1.21 -6.63
CA SER A 15 -6.15 1.05 -8.05
C SER A 15 -4.89 0.21 -8.23
N LEU A 16 -5.04 -0.94 -8.89
CA LEU A 16 -3.88 -1.80 -9.17
C LEU A 16 -2.89 -1.09 -10.08
N LYS A 17 -3.40 -0.37 -11.07
CA LYS A 17 -2.54 0.33 -12.01
C LYS A 17 -1.72 1.42 -11.31
N LYS A 18 -2.38 2.27 -10.55
CA LYS A 18 -1.68 3.35 -9.85
C LYS A 18 -0.70 2.81 -8.81
N THR A 19 -1.08 1.74 -8.14
CA THR A 19 -0.21 1.11 -7.16
C THR A 19 1.04 0.54 -7.82
N SER A 20 0.87 -0.16 -8.93
CA SER A 20 2.01 -0.73 -9.64
C SER A 20 2.93 0.36 -10.17
N ASP A 21 2.36 1.47 -10.65
CA ASP A 21 3.18 2.59 -11.11
C ASP A 21 3.97 3.20 -9.96
N ALA A 22 3.33 3.37 -8.80
CA ALA A 22 4.00 3.97 -7.65
C ALA A 22 5.13 3.08 -7.13
N LEU A 23 4.99 1.78 -7.26
CA LEU A 23 5.97 0.82 -6.76
C LEU A 23 7.00 0.40 -7.81
N TYR A 24 6.85 0.87 -9.06
CA TYR A 24 7.71 0.43 -10.16
C TYR A 24 7.69 -1.09 -10.31
N THR A 25 6.49 -1.66 -10.14
CA THR A 25 6.31 -3.11 -10.07
C THR A 25 5.20 -3.52 -11.02
N HIS A 26 5.30 -4.74 -11.55
CA HIS A 26 4.28 -5.25 -12.45
C HIS A 26 2.94 -5.40 -11.72
N ARG A 27 1.87 -5.14 -12.46
CA ARG A 27 0.51 -5.20 -11.90
C ARG A 27 0.19 -6.56 -11.30
N ASN A 28 0.64 -7.65 -11.93
CA ASN A 28 0.37 -8.98 -11.42
C ASN A 28 1.04 -9.23 -10.07
N THR A 29 2.21 -8.64 -9.85
CA THR A 29 2.91 -8.75 -8.58
C THR A 29 2.13 -8.04 -7.48
N VAL A 30 1.59 -6.85 -7.81
CA VAL A 30 0.75 -6.12 -6.86
C VAL A 30 -0.49 -6.95 -6.50
N LEU A 31 -1.13 -7.51 -7.51
CA LEU A 31 -2.33 -8.33 -7.28
C LEU A 31 -2.01 -9.53 -6.40
N TYR A 32 -0.87 -10.16 -6.62
CA TYR A 32 -0.44 -11.29 -5.80
C TYR A 32 -0.29 -10.85 -4.33
N HIS A 33 0.37 -9.72 -4.10
CA HIS A 33 0.56 -9.21 -2.75
C HIS A 33 -0.77 -8.89 -2.07
N ILE A 34 -1.68 -8.26 -2.81
CA ILE A 34 -2.99 -7.90 -2.26
C ILE A 34 -3.76 -9.15 -1.87
N ARG A 35 -3.73 -10.17 -2.72
CA ARG A 35 -4.42 -11.43 -2.41
C ARG A 35 -3.82 -12.10 -1.18
N ARG A 36 -2.50 -12.08 -1.06
CA ARG A 36 -1.84 -12.65 0.11
C ARG A 36 -2.24 -11.92 1.39
N LEU A 37 -2.32 -10.59 1.30
CA LEU A 37 -2.76 -9.80 2.46
C LEU A 37 -4.17 -10.16 2.88
N GLN A 38 -5.06 -10.34 1.92
CA GLN A 38 -6.45 -10.67 2.23
C GLN A 38 -6.63 -12.10 2.74
N GLU A 39 -5.92 -13.05 2.12
CA GLU A 39 -6.16 -14.46 2.40
C GLU A 39 -5.30 -14.99 3.54
N ASP A 40 -4.01 -14.69 3.50
CA ASP A 40 -3.07 -15.25 4.48
C ASP A 40 -3.01 -14.45 5.77
N PHE A 41 -3.18 -13.14 5.66
CA PHE A 41 -3.10 -12.26 6.83
C PHE A 41 -4.46 -11.72 7.27
N ALA A 42 -5.51 -12.08 6.55
CA ALA A 42 -6.88 -11.71 6.89
C ALA A 42 -7.07 -10.21 7.03
N ILE A 43 -6.39 -9.42 6.19
CA ILE A 43 -6.53 -7.97 6.19
C ILE A 43 -7.85 -7.60 5.50
N PRO A 44 -8.75 -6.87 6.17
CA PRO A 44 -10.08 -6.56 5.61
C PRO A 44 -10.02 -5.37 4.65
N LEU A 45 -9.40 -5.58 3.48
CA LEU A 45 -9.20 -4.51 2.51
C LEU A 45 -10.50 -4.00 1.88
N GLU A 46 -11.53 -4.86 1.86
CA GLU A 46 -12.79 -4.49 1.23
C GLU A 46 -13.76 -3.76 2.16
N GLU A 47 -13.36 -3.56 3.41
CA GLU A 47 -14.20 -2.90 4.40
C GLU A 47 -13.91 -1.41 4.45
N PRO A 48 -14.81 -0.55 3.95
CA PRO A 48 -14.53 0.89 3.97
C PRO A 48 -14.31 1.43 5.38
N SER A 49 -14.98 0.86 6.37
CA SER A 49 -14.84 1.31 7.75
C SER A 49 -13.46 1.04 8.32
N GLN A 50 -12.70 0.14 7.71
CA GLN A 50 -11.36 -0.22 8.18
C GLN A 50 -10.25 0.54 7.45
N HIS A 51 -10.62 1.34 6.45
CA HIS A 51 -9.62 1.99 5.61
C HIS A 51 -8.67 2.88 6.41
N ALA A 52 -9.22 3.75 7.24
CA ALA A 52 -8.41 4.69 8.02
C ALA A 52 -7.53 3.95 9.04
N ASP A 53 -8.08 2.93 9.68
CA ASP A 53 -7.32 2.15 10.65
C ASP A 53 -6.18 1.41 9.99
N LEU A 54 -6.43 0.80 8.84
CA LEU A 54 -5.39 0.08 8.11
C LEU A 54 -4.30 1.04 7.64
N LEU A 55 -4.70 2.18 7.13
CA LEU A 55 -3.74 3.17 6.63
C LEU A 55 -2.88 3.69 7.77
N LEU A 56 -3.49 3.99 8.90
CA LEU A 56 -2.74 4.45 10.07
C LEU A 56 -1.75 3.39 10.54
N GLY A 57 -2.21 2.14 10.65
CA GLY A 57 -1.37 1.05 11.12
C GLY A 57 -0.18 0.81 10.22
N VAL A 58 -0.41 0.71 8.91
CA VAL A 58 0.69 0.45 7.99
C VAL A 58 1.63 1.64 7.90
N SER A 59 1.10 2.87 8.04
CA SER A 59 1.94 4.06 8.05
C SER A 59 2.89 4.08 9.23
N LEU A 60 2.41 3.68 10.40
CA LEU A 60 3.26 3.60 11.58
C LEU A 60 4.37 2.58 11.41
N ILE A 61 4.04 1.43 10.84
CA ILE A 61 5.05 0.40 10.58
C ILE A 61 6.10 0.91 9.61
N LEU A 62 5.69 1.56 8.54
CA LEU A 62 6.62 2.08 7.54
C LEU A 62 7.46 3.21 8.10
N PHE A 63 6.89 4.04 8.98
CA PHE A 63 7.65 5.10 9.62
C PHE A 63 8.78 4.51 10.46
N GLU A 64 8.50 3.42 11.19
CA GLU A 64 9.49 2.74 12.00
C GLU A 64 10.61 2.16 11.14
N ILE A 65 10.24 1.54 10.02
CA ILE A 65 11.20 0.82 9.18
C ILE A 65 11.97 1.77 8.26
N LYS A 66 11.28 2.70 7.62
CA LYS A 66 11.87 3.54 6.58
C LYS A 66 12.10 4.99 6.99
N GLY A 67 11.51 5.41 8.11
CA GLY A 67 11.66 6.77 8.58
C GLY A 67 10.79 7.74 7.81
N PRO A 68 10.88 9.05 8.20
CA PRO A 68 10.01 10.07 7.60
C PRO A 68 10.28 10.31 6.12
N ASP A 69 11.48 10.00 5.63
CA ASP A 69 11.83 10.27 4.24
C ASP A 69 10.91 9.52 3.27
N PHE A 70 10.43 8.35 3.68
CA PHE A 70 9.53 7.58 2.83
C PHE A 70 8.29 8.38 2.47
N PHE A 71 7.75 9.13 3.44
CA PHE A 71 6.51 9.88 3.24
C PHE A 71 6.73 11.23 2.59
N LEU A 72 7.96 11.73 2.64
CA LEU A 72 8.29 13.03 2.07
C LEU A 72 8.68 12.97 0.61
N ARG A 73 8.89 11.77 0.08
CA ARG A 73 9.27 11.59 -1.30
C ARG A 73 8.10 11.93 -2.22
N ALA A 74 8.40 12.70 -3.28
CA ALA A 74 7.37 13.00 -4.27
C ALA A 74 6.94 11.74 -4.99
N PRO A 75 5.64 11.61 -5.29
CA PRO A 75 5.18 10.47 -6.09
C PRO A 75 5.84 10.48 -7.47
N LYS A 76 6.04 9.30 -8.00
CA LYS A 76 6.73 9.13 -9.27
C LYS A 76 6.04 9.85 -10.42
N ASN A 77 4.72 9.84 -10.42
CA ASN A 77 3.94 10.40 -11.53
C ASN A 77 3.52 11.86 -11.31
N GLU A 78 4.11 12.47 -10.34
CA GLU A 78 3.84 13.87 -10.07
C GLU A 78 4.91 14.70 -10.74
N ALA A 79 4.56 15.39 -11.73
CA ALA A 79 5.58 16.16 -12.47
C ALA A 79 5.19 17.59 -12.56
#